data_5f9b49338cb01818917749d829c03c75
#
_entry.id   5f9b49338cb01818917749d829c03c75
#
_cell.length_a   1.000
_cell.length_b   1.000
_cell.length_c   1.000
_cell.angle_alpha   90.00
_cell.angle_beta   90.00
_cell.angle_gamma   90.00
#
_symmetry.space_group_name_H-M   'P 1'
#
loop_
_entity.id
_entity.type
_entity.pdbx_description
1 polymer ?
#
loop_
_entity_poly.entity_id
_entity_poly.type
_entity_poly.pdbx_seq_one_letter_code
_entity_poly.pdbx_strand_id
1 'polypeptide(L)'
;MPQRWIAAAFAAGLFAAPALLAQGTAPDLILTNGKVVTVDERFTIAQAIAVRGERIVAVGSNQDIGRLAGPATRRIDLRGRTVLPGLIDNHMHLLRYGTTWKYEVRWDGVGTRKEALALLRARAQTLKPGEWIYTLGGWALEQFADDPKPFTRQELDGVAPDNPVFLQASYYEAFLNSRAIEQMGVQSATGHVDENGFRPLVEKLPVATGPELEASTLGMIRELNRSGLTAFGSAGCELELLDRYRVWADRQQLNIRVFCITTPAGGGSVDQFLPRIAQMKVFQGDAWVDHVAFGENFGALSDPMFRHRPPATAQDLATWRRIVTEVAKAGLPLHVHTNFTETIDAYLEQIEVVNKEYPIRNLRWVLAHFNQPNAAQLERMKRLGMYAAVHPWAVINGGINVRQFGEAAYEMAPLATIQKSGITWGFGSDGSRANQILPFETLSWAVTGRMVGGRTVLRRPVSREDALIAHTRKNAYFVFRENDLGSIESGKLADVIVIDRDYMTIPQDQIKDINVLMTVVGGRVVHDAAALAGTR
;
A
#
# COMPACT_ATOMS: atom_id res chain seq x y z
N MET A 1 -26.81 -78.62 -30.48
CA MET A 1 -27.72 -77.52 -30.85
C MET A 1 -27.05 -76.24 -30.47
N PRO A 2 -26.68 -75.39 -31.43
CA PRO A 2 -25.88 -74.16 -31.09
C PRO A 2 -26.79 -72.98 -30.83
N GLN A 3 -26.51 -72.26 -29.73
CA GLN A 3 -27.12 -70.99 -29.40
C GLN A 3 -26.52 -69.84 -30.25
N ARG A 4 -27.42 -69.15 -30.95
CA ARG A 4 -27.09 -67.94 -31.74
C ARG A 4 -27.08 -66.74 -30.83
N TRP A 5 -25.92 -66.00 -30.77
CA TRP A 5 -25.82 -64.72 -30.18
C TRP A 5 -26.21 -63.63 -31.20
N ILE A 6 -27.21 -62.81 -30.84
CA ILE A 6 -27.62 -61.62 -31.60
C ILE A 6 -26.80 -60.42 -31.00
N ALA A 7 -25.93 -59.86 -31.79
CA ALA A 7 -25.23 -58.66 -31.46
C ALA A 7 -26.11 -57.43 -31.78
N ALA A 8 -26.56 -56.68 -30.75
CA ALA A 8 -27.25 -55.43 -30.95
C ALA A 8 -26.19 -54.31 -30.97
N ALA A 9 -26.02 -53.63 -32.10
CA ALA A 9 -25.19 -52.44 -32.26
C ALA A 9 -25.93 -51.21 -31.70
N PHE A 10 -25.48 -50.68 -30.62
CA PHE A 10 -25.91 -49.36 -30.14
C PHE A 10 -25.14 -48.29 -30.89
N ALA A 11 -25.80 -47.55 -31.77
CA ALA A 11 -25.31 -46.33 -32.36
C ALA A 11 -25.44 -45.20 -31.31
N ALA A 12 -24.32 -44.79 -30.70
CA ALA A 12 -24.28 -43.62 -29.83
C ALA A 12 -24.30 -42.35 -30.71
N GLY A 13 -25.46 -41.76 -30.88
CA GLY A 13 -25.61 -40.42 -31.43
C GLY A 13 -25.10 -39.39 -30.45
N LEU A 14 -23.95 -38.77 -30.75
CA LEU A 14 -23.47 -37.58 -30.09
C LEU A 14 -24.39 -36.40 -30.44
N PHE A 15 -25.41 -36.16 -29.62
CA PHE A 15 -26.10 -34.88 -29.60
C PHE A 15 -25.18 -33.86 -28.90
N ALA A 16 -24.46 -33.06 -29.69
CA ALA A 16 -23.88 -31.83 -29.20
C ALA A 16 -25.03 -30.89 -28.81
N ALA A 17 -25.35 -30.84 -27.54
CA ALA A 17 -26.24 -29.82 -27.01
C ALA A 17 -25.60 -28.45 -27.28
N PRO A 18 -26.30 -27.51 -27.95
CA PRO A 18 -25.81 -26.12 -28.02
C PRO A 18 -25.76 -25.62 -26.59
N ALA A 19 -24.57 -25.17 -26.17
CA ALA A 19 -24.43 -24.43 -24.91
C ALA A 19 -25.37 -23.22 -25.03
N LEU A 20 -26.51 -23.25 -24.34
CA LEU A 20 -27.32 -22.09 -24.09
C LEU A 20 -26.43 -21.11 -23.31
N LEU A 21 -25.79 -20.18 -24.02
CA LEU A 21 -25.29 -18.96 -23.42
C LEU A 21 -26.52 -18.32 -22.76
N ALA A 22 -26.59 -18.44 -21.45
CA ALA A 22 -27.55 -17.67 -20.67
C ALA A 22 -27.47 -16.24 -21.22
N GLN A 23 -28.60 -15.70 -21.72
CA GLN A 23 -28.71 -14.30 -22.13
C GLN A 23 -28.50 -13.44 -20.86
N GLY A 24 -27.25 -13.31 -20.44
CA GLY A 24 -26.86 -12.42 -19.36
C GLY A 24 -27.14 -11.00 -19.81
N THR A 25 -27.66 -10.20 -18.90
CA THR A 25 -27.80 -8.75 -19.11
C THR A 25 -26.49 -8.17 -19.63
N ALA A 26 -26.57 -7.20 -20.58
CA ALA A 26 -25.39 -6.54 -21.15
C ALA A 26 -24.49 -5.95 -20.04
N PRO A 27 -23.16 -5.82 -20.25
CA PRO A 27 -22.28 -5.14 -19.31
C PRO A 27 -22.64 -3.66 -19.16
N ASP A 28 -22.37 -3.10 -17.99
CA ASP A 28 -22.60 -1.68 -17.70
C ASP A 28 -21.50 -0.81 -18.31
N LEU A 29 -20.26 -1.33 -18.34
CA LEU A 29 -19.08 -0.66 -18.84
C LEU A 29 -18.24 -1.59 -19.70
N ILE A 30 -17.76 -1.08 -20.82
CA ILE A 30 -16.73 -1.72 -21.65
C ILE A 30 -15.56 -0.77 -21.85
N LEU A 31 -14.34 -1.26 -21.61
CA LEU A 31 -13.09 -0.62 -21.98
C LEU A 31 -12.53 -1.32 -23.21
N THR A 32 -12.29 -0.62 -24.32
CA THR A 32 -11.81 -1.18 -25.59
C THR A 32 -10.58 -0.48 -26.12
N ASN A 33 -9.92 -1.06 -27.10
CA ASN A 33 -8.76 -0.49 -27.78
C ASN A 33 -7.60 -0.17 -26.82
N GLY A 34 -7.35 -1.04 -25.82
CA GLY A 34 -6.27 -0.91 -24.87
C GLY A 34 -5.24 -2.02 -24.98
N LYS A 35 -4.15 -1.86 -24.24
CA LYS A 35 -3.23 -2.92 -23.85
C LYS A 35 -3.54 -3.34 -22.42
N VAL A 36 -4.33 -4.40 -22.27
CA VAL A 36 -4.73 -4.89 -20.94
C VAL A 36 -3.70 -5.91 -20.47
N VAL A 37 -2.87 -5.53 -19.50
CA VAL A 37 -1.91 -6.41 -18.81
C VAL A 37 -2.66 -7.06 -17.65
N THR A 38 -3.04 -8.32 -17.79
CA THR A 38 -3.97 -8.97 -16.85
C THR A 38 -3.35 -9.31 -15.51
N VAL A 39 -2.04 -9.51 -15.46
CA VAL A 39 -1.30 -10.02 -14.29
C VAL A 39 -1.88 -11.35 -13.75
N ASP A 40 -2.53 -12.12 -14.61
CA ASP A 40 -2.92 -13.51 -14.33
C ASP A 40 -1.65 -14.40 -14.23
N GLU A 41 -1.81 -15.69 -14.01
CA GLU A 41 -0.66 -16.61 -13.89
C GLU A 41 0.21 -16.67 -15.15
N ARG A 42 -0.37 -16.42 -16.34
CA ARG A 42 0.30 -16.44 -17.63
C ARG A 42 0.78 -15.07 -18.08
N PHE A 43 0.47 -14.03 -17.33
CA PHE A 43 0.74 -12.64 -17.68
C PHE A 43 0.15 -12.26 -19.06
N THR A 44 -1.10 -12.67 -19.29
CA THR A 44 -1.82 -12.50 -20.55
C THR A 44 -1.99 -11.03 -20.91
N ILE A 45 -1.88 -10.72 -22.21
CA ILE A 45 -2.20 -9.39 -22.75
C ILE A 45 -3.49 -9.47 -23.54
N ALA A 46 -4.50 -8.72 -23.13
CA ALA A 46 -5.78 -8.58 -23.82
C ALA A 46 -5.96 -7.17 -24.41
N GLN A 47 -7.10 -6.91 -25.07
CA GLN A 47 -7.39 -5.63 -25.72
C GLN A 47 -8.56 -4.89 -25.07
N ALA A 48 -9.43 -5.61 -24.37
CA ALA A 48 -10.68 -5.09 -23.86
C ALA A 48 -11.17 -5.83 -22.61
N ILE A 49 -12.03 -5.13 -21.83
CA ILE A 49 -12.65 -5.63 -20.60
C ILE A 49 -14.14 -5.27 -20.65
N ALA A 50 -15.00 -6.19 -20.22
CA ALA A 50 -16.42 -5.94 -19.96
C ALA A 50 -16.70 -6.05 -18.46
N VAL A 51 -17.45 -5.08 -17.91
CA VAL A 51 -17.78 -4.98 -16.48
C VAL A 51 -19.30 -4.94 -16.31
N ARG A 52 -19.81 -5.68 -15.32
CA ARG A 52 -21.21 -5.63 -14.89
C ARG A 52 -21.27 -5.55 -13.36
N GLY A 53 -21.99 -4.53 -12.86
CA GLY A 53 -21.96 -4.22 -11.45
C GLY A 53 -20.52 -4.00 -10.99
N GLU A 54 -20.11 -4.70 -9.97
CA GLU A 54 -18.75 -4.60 -9.43
C GLU A 54 -17.74 -5.57 -10.09
N ARG A 55 -18.16 -6.44 -11.04
CA ARG A 55 -17.30 -7.53 -11.50
C ARG A 55 -16.95 -7.46 -12.98
N ILE A 56 -15.76 -7.93 -13.29
CA ILE A 56 -15.31 -8.22 -14.65
C ILE A 56 -16.08 -9.45 -15.14
N VAL A 57 -16.82 -9.32 -16.24
CA VAL A 57 -17.58 -10.43 -16.84
C VAL A 57 -16.89 -11.06 -18.04
N ALA A 58 -15.99 -10.33 -18.70
CA ALA A 58 -15.18 -10.86 -19.78
C ALA A 58 -13.90 -10.03 -20.00
N VAL A 59 -12.83 -10.69 -20.43
CA VAL A 59 -11.55 -10.11 -20.86
C VAL A 59 -11.18 -10.76 -22.18
N GLY A 60 -10.77 -10.00 -23.20
CA GLY A 60 -10.45 -10.59 -24.49
C GLY A 60 -10.14 -9.59 -25.59
N SER A 61 -10.45 -9.96 -26.84
CA SER A 61 -10.28 -9.09 -28.00
C SER A 61 -11.32 -7.98 -28.02
N ASN A 62 -11.02 -6.89 -28.73
CA ASN A 62 -12.00 -5.80 -28.98
C ASN A 62 -13.29 -6.33 -29.62
N GLN A 63 -13.15 -7.29 -30.55
CA GLN A 63 -14.27 -7.86 -31.27
C GLN A 63 -15.20 -8.64 -30.34
N ASP A 64 -14.65 -9.52 -29.50
CA ASP A 64 -15.43 -10.39 -28.62
C ASP A 64 -16.12 -9.56 -27.53
N ILE A 65 -15.39 -8.64 -26.91
CA ILE A 65 -15.93 -7.78 -25.86
C ILE A 65 -16.95 -6.78 -26.44
N GLY A 66 -16.69 -6.22 -27.62
CA GLY A 66 -17.61 -5.31 -28.30
C GLY A 66 -18.99 -5.89 -28.62
N ARG A 67 -19.08 -7.20 -28.87
CA ARG A 67 -20.35 -7.93 -29.12
C ARG A 67 -21.23 -8.06 -27.87
N LEU A 68 -20.66 -7.93 -26.67
CA LEU A 68 -21.40 -8.02 -25.41
C LEU A 68 -22.20 -6.76 -25.09
N ALA A 69 -21.88 -5.64 -25.75
CA ALA A 69 -22.47 -4.34 -25.44
C ALA A 69 -23.95 -4.27 -25.82
N GLY A 70 -24.76 -3.82 -24.89
CA GLY A 70 -26.16 -3.44 -25.09
C GLY A 70 -26.35 -1.94 -25.28
N PRO A 71 -27.62 -1.49 -25.50
CA PRO A 71 -27.92 -0.06 -25.72
C PRO A 71 -27.53 0.87 -24.54
N ALA A 72 -27.55 0.36 -23.30
CA ALA A 72 -27.19 1.11 -22.09
C ALA A 72 -25.72 0.96 -21.68
N THR A 73 -24.93 0.17 -22.40
CA THR A 73 -23.52 -0.06 -22.08
C THR A 73 -22.70 1.20 -22.34
N ARG A 74 -22.07 1.74 -21.29
CA ARG A 74 -21.07 2.79 -21.42
C ARG A 74 -19.82 2.22 -22.09
N ARG A 75 -19.34 2.86 -23.12
CA ARG A 75 -18.12 2.46 -23.86
C ARG A 75 -17.04 3.52 -23.68
N ILE A 76 -15.83 3.09 -23.30
CA ILE A 76 -14.65 3.94 -23.22
C ILE A 76 -13.59 3.41 -24.18
N ASP A 77 -13.20 4.22 -25.12
CA ASP A 77 -12.10 3.95 -26.04
C ASP A 77 -10.77 4.34 -25.36
N LEU A 78 -9.94 3.36 -25.09
CA LEU A 78 -8.64 3.54 -24.41
C LEU A 78 -7.56 4.13 -25.33
N ARG A 79 -7.77 4.15 -26.64
CA ARG A 79 -6.85 4.74 -27.62
C ARG A 79 -5.43 4.21 -27.50
N GLY A 80 -5.26 2.90 -27.29
CA GLY A 80 -3.97 2.23 -27.13
C GLY A 80 -3.34 2.35 -25.73
N ARG A 81 -4.02 2.97 -24.75
CA ARG A 81 -3.52 3.10 -23.37
C ARG A 81 -3.42 1.75 -22.67
N THR A 82 -2.48 1.68 -21.73
CA THR A 82 -2.28 0.46 -20.93
C THR A 82 -3.25 0.42 -19.76
N VAL A 83 -3.83 -0.76 -19.54
CA VAL A 83 -4.65 -1.06 -18.37
C VAL A 83 -3.90 -2.05 -17.49
N LEU A 84 -3.83 -1.76 -16.19
CA LEU A 84 -3.28 -2.64 -15.16
C LEU A 84 -4.38 -2.98 -14.15
N PRO A 85 -4.26 -4.08 -13.37
CA PRO A 85 -5.05 -4.25 -12.16
C PRO A 85 -4.88 -3.05 -11.24
N GLY A 86 -5.90 -2.72 -10.48
CA GLY A 86 -5.79 -1.72 -9.42
C GLY A 86 -4.63 -2.07 -8.47
N LEU A 87 -3.83 -1.06 -8.15
CA LEU A 87 -2.69 -1.26 -7.27
C LEU A 87 -3.17 -1.41 -5.82
N ILE A 88 -2.54 -2.30 -5.08
CA ILE A 88 -2.88 -2.61 -3.70
C ILE A 88 -1.67 -2.33 -2.83
N ASP A 89 -1.86 -1.59 -1.75
CA ASP A 89 -0.87 -1.35 -0.72
C ASP A 89 -1.16 -2.29 0.47
N ASN A 90 -0.23 -3.16 0.86
CA ASN A 90 -0.51 -4.11 1.94
C ASN A 90 -0.37 -3.53 3.34
N HIS A 91 0.10 -2.28 3.48
CA HIS A 91 0.32 -1.64 4.77
C HIS A 91 0.46 -0.12 4.67
N MET A 92 -0.54 0.60 5.13
CA MET A 92 -0.49 2.06 5.32
C MET A 92 -1.36 2.49 6.52
N HIS A 93 -1.20 3.74 6.98
CA HIS A 93 -1.86 4.26 8.18
C HIS A 93 -2.94 5.30 7.86
N LEU A 94 -4.01 4.91 7.19
CA LEU A 94 -5.02 5.82 6.63
C LEU A 94 -5.59 6.82 7.64
N LEU A 95 -5.93 6.36 8.86
CA LEU A 95 -6.61 7.22 9.81
C LEU A 95 -5.78 8.39 10.29
N ARG A 96 -4.52 8.11 10.56
CA ARG A 96 -3.56 9.14 10.97
C ARG A 96 -3.41 10.23 9.91
N TYR A 97 -3.65 9.90 8.64
CA TYR A 97 -3.61 10.84 7.54
C TYR A 97 -4.85 11.69 7.39
N GLY A 98 -6.02 11.10 7.53
CA GLY A 98 -7.27 11.81 7.41
C GLY A 98 -7.33 12.99 8.37
N THR A 99 -6.76 12.88 9.58
CA THR A 99 -6.74 13.96 10.57
C THR A 99 -5.89 15.15 10.16
N THR A 100 -4.86 14.95 9.34
CA THR A 100 -3.86 15.98 9.03
C THR A 100 -3.87 16.43 7.58
N TRP A 101 -4.41 15.62 6.67
CA TRP A 101 -4.34 15.79 5.22
C TRP A 101 -4.68 17.20 4.72
N LYS A 102 -5.73 17.81 5.23
CA LYS A 102 -6.15 19.16 4.81
C LYS A 102 -5.11 20.26 5.06
N TYR A 103 -4.21 20.06 6.03
CA TYR A 103 -3.18 21.03 6.41
C TYR A 103 -1.84 20.75 5.74
N GLU A 104 -1.65 19.51 5.23
CA GLU A 104 -0.37 19.07 4.72
C GLU A 104 -0.06 19.64 3.32
N VAL A 105 1.18 20.01 3.11
CA VAL A 105 1.81 20.10 1.80
C VAL A 105 2.54 18.79 1.57
N ARG A 106 2.25 18.11 0.48
CA ARG A 106 2.85 16.81 0.17
C ARG A 106 4.02 16.97 -0.79
N TRP A 107 5.12 16.29 -0.45
CA TRP A 107 6.34 16.24 -1.26
C TRP A 107 6.66 14.83 -1.78
N ASP A 108 5.63 14.01 -1.91
CA ASP A 108 5.72 12.69 -2.55
C ASP A 108 6.23 12.84 -3.99
N GLY A 109 7.29 12.12 -4.34
CA GLY A 109 7.91 12.18 -5.68
C GLY A 109 8.64 13.48 -6.02
N VAL A 110 8.68 14.48 -5.13
CA VAL A 110 9.35 15.77 -5.37
C VAL A 110 10.87 15.58 -5.28
N GLY A 111 11.54 15.63 -6.42
CA GLY A 111 12.98 15.35 -6.54
C GLY A 111 13.89 16.57 -6.37
N THR A 112 13.36 17.79 -6.21
CA THR A 112 14.16 19.01 -6.06
C THR A 112 13.67 19.91 -4.92
N ARG A 113 14.61 20.53 -4.21
CA ARG A 113 14.34 21.51 -3.16
C ARG A 113 13.61 22.74 -3.71
N LYS A 114 13.97 23.16 -4.94
CA LYS A 114 13.33 24.28 -5.62
C LYS A 114 11.83 24.04 -5.79
N GLU A 115 11.44 22.86 -6.23
CA GLU A 115 10.03 22.47 -6.38
C GLU A 115 9.32 22.39 -5.04
N ALA A 116 9.94 21.79 -4.01
CA ALA A 116 9.40 21.72 -2.66
C ALA A 116 9.06 23.10 -2.10
N LEU A 117 9.97 24.06 -2.24
CA LEU A 117 9.74 25.46 -1.81
C LEU A 117 8.66 26.16 -2.66
N ALA A 118 8.55 25.85 -3.96
CA ALA A 118 7.49 26.39 -4.81
C ALA A 118 6.11 25.90 -4.38
N LEU A 119 5.97 24.62 -4.06
CA LEU A 119 4.73 24.03 -3.53
C LEU A 119 4.35 24.65 -2.17
N LEU A 120 5.32 24.84 -1.29
CA LEU A 120 5.10 25.50 0.01
C LEU A 120 4.59 26.94 -0.19
N ARG A 121 5.23 27.71 -1.08
CA ARG A 121 4.79 29.09 -1.43
C ARG A 121 3.40 29.11 -2.02
N ALA A 122 3.12 28.22 -2.95
CA ALA A 122 1.78 28.11 -3.57
C ALA A 122 0.72 27.80 -2.49
N ARG A 123 1.01 26.93 -1.53
CA ARG A 123 0.11 26.63 -0.42
C ARG A 123 -0.11 27.87 0.45
N ALA A 124 0.95 28.58 0.86
CA ALA A 124 0.84 29.80 1.67
C ALA A 124 -0.09 30.84 1.03
N GLN A 125 -0.02 31.00 -0.29
CA GLN A 125 -0.87 31.94 -1.03
C GLN A 125 -2.38 31.59 -1.02
N THR A 126 -2.75 30.34 -0.68
CA THR A 126 -4.14 29.91 -0.58
C THR A 126 -4.73 30.03 0.82
N LEU A 127 -3.94 30.35 1.81
CA LEU A 127 -4.29 30.37 3.22
C LEU A 127 -4.43 31.78 3.78
N LYS A 128 -5.19 31.92 4.86
CA LYS A 128 -5.25 33.16 5.63
C LYS A 128 -4.01 33.28 6.53
N PRO A 129 -3.60 34.48 6.89
CA PRO A 129 -2.56 34.70 7.89
C PRO A 129 -2.84 33.90 9.18
N GLY A 130 -1.82 33.24 9.72
CA GLY A 130 -1.91 32.42 10.93
C GLY A 130 -2.40 30.98 10.72
N GLU A 131 -2.92 30.61 9.55
CA GLU A 131 -3.26 29.22 9.26
C GLU A 131 -1.99 28.37 9.07
N TRP A 132 -2.00 27.17 9.65
CA TRP A 132 -0.86 26.27 9.63
C TRP A 132 -0.58 25.64 8.27
N ILE A 133 0.71 25.50 7.96
CA ILE A 133 1.23 24.69 6.87
C ILE A 133 2.22 23.69 7.48
N TYR A 134 2.03 22.39 7.21
CA TYR A 134 3.02 21.43 7.66
C TYR A 134 3.17 20.25 6.71
N THR A 135 4.30 19.54 6.86
CA THR A 135 4.48 18.18 6.36
C THR A 135 4.66 17.25 7.56
N LEU A 136 4.13 16.05 7.49
CA LEU A 136 4.33 15.04 8.53
C LEU A 136 5.02 13.80 7.94
N GLY A 137 6.28 13.96 7.53
CA GLY A 137 7.05 12.92 6.88
C GLY A 137 6.66 12.71 5.40
N GLY A 138 6.93 11.52 4.87
CA GLY A 138 6.74 11.21 3.46
C GLY A 138 7.84 11.80 2.55
N TRP A 139 8.89 12.40 3.14
CA TRP A 139 10.03 12.98 2.44
C TRP A 139 11.28 13.01 3.34
N ALA A 140 12.45 13.16 2.72
CA ALA A 140 13.74 13.37 3.40
C ALA A 140 14.60 14.34 2.60
N LEU A 141 15.58 14.99 3.25
CA LEU A 141 16.48 15.96 2.58
C LEU A 141 17.21 15.31 1.40
N GLU A 142 17.62 14.07 1.53
CA GLU A 142 18.41 13.33 0.55
C GLU A 142 17.67 13.00 -0.75
N GLN A 143 16.36 13.23 -0.80
CA GLN A 143 15.59 13.12 -2.04
C GLN A 143 15.77 14.32 -2.98
N PHE A 144 16.27 15.46 -2.47
CA PHE A 144 16.48 16.64 -3.29
C PHE A 144 17.81 16.57 -4.05
N ALA A 145 17.75 16.33 -5.33
CA ALA A 145 18.94 16.16 -6.18
C ALA A 145 19.72 17.47 -6.39
N ASP A 146 19.05 18.62 -6.30
CA ASP A 146 19.64 19.95 -6.49
C ASP A 146 20.33 20.49 -5.23
N ASP A 147 19.72 20.36 -4.06
CA ASP A 147 20.27 20.89 -2.79
C ASP A 147 19.68 20.14 -1.57
N PRO A 148 20.33 19.08 -1.06
CA PRO A 148 19.86 18.29 0.07
C PRO A 148 20.18 18.91 1.45
N LYS A 149 20.31 20.24 1.54
CA LYS A 149 20.61 20.90 2.81
C LYS A 149 19.39 21.12 3.70
N PRO A 150 19.56 21.22 5.02
CA PRO A 150 18.50 21.62 5.95
C PRO A 150 17.83 22.94 5.55
N PHE A 151 16.53 23.04 5.80
CA PHE A 151 15.81 24.30 5.65
C PHE A 151 16.16 25.23 6.81
N THR A 152 16.38 26.50 6.52
CA THR A 152 16.62 27.51 7.54
C THR A 152 15.34 28.25 7.90
N ARG A 153 15.27 28.75 9.15
CA ARG A 153 14.16 29.57 9.60
C ARG A 153 13.91 30.77 8.68
N GLN A 154 14.97 31.49 8.27
CA GLN A 154 14.88 32.65 7.40
C GLN A 154 14.35 32.34 6.01
N GLU A 155 14.75 31.19 5.46
CA GLU A 155 14.24 30.73 4.17
C GLU A 155 12.73 30.42 4.24
N LEU A 156 12.28 29.73 5.29
CA LEU A 156 10.86 29.43 5.50
C LEU A 156 10.05 30.69 5.81
N ASP A 157 10.60 31.66 6.55
CA ASP A 157 9.99 32.99 6.75
C ASP A 157 9.78 33.73 5.42
N GLY A 158 10.76 33.64 4.50
CA GLY A 158 10.66 34.25 3.16
C GLY A 158 9.64 33.57 2.23
N VAL A 159 9.34 32.29 2.47
CA VAL A 159 8.37 31.52 1.66
C VAL A 159 6.95 31.69 2.18
N ALA A 160 6.76 31.70 3.49
CA ALA A 160 5.45 31.78 4.16
C ALA A 160 5.52 32.77 5.36
N PRO A 161 5.60 34.09 5.10
CA PRO A 161 5.84 35.11 6.14
C PRO A 161 4.69 35.22 7.15
N ASP A 162 3.46 34.92 6.71
CA ASP A 162 2.26 35.13 7.52
C ASP A 162 1.72 33.83 8.14
N ASN A 163 2.28 32.67 7.79
CA ASN A 163 1.78 31.37 8.18
C ASN A 163 2.81 30.60 9.01
N PRO A 164 2.43 29.92 10.10
CA PRO A 164 3.33 29.01 10.79
C PRO A 164 3.62 27.78 9.94
N VAL A 165 4.90 27.43 9.82
CA VAL A 165 5.40 26.30 9.01
C VAL A 165 6.14 25.30 9.88
N PHE A 166 5.73 24.02 9.79
CA PHE A 166 6.37 22.89 10.44
C PHE A 166 6.63 21.77 9.43
N LEU A 167 7.90 21.49 9.12
CA LEU A 167 8.30 20.51 8.10
C LEU A 167 9.01 19.34 8.76
N GLN A 168 8.27 18.26 9.04
CA GLN A 168 8.87 17.00 9.52
C GLN A 168 9.43 16.21 8.34
N ALA A 169 10.74 15.93 8.36
CA ALA A 169 11.43 15.06 7.42
C ALA A 169 11.46 13.62 7.98
N SER A 170 10.65 12.74 7.42
CA SER A 170 10.47 11.37 7.90
C SER A 170 10.28 11.32 9.43
N TYR A 171 10.98 10.42 10.15
CA TYR A 171 11.05 10.37 11.61
C TYR A 171 12.41 10.86 12.15
N TYR A 172 13.11 11.71 11.39
CA TYR A 172 14.49 12.04 11.68
C TYR A 172 14.68 13.46 12.29
N GLU A 173 14.00 14.45 11.72
CA GLU A 173 14.14 15.86 12.10
C GLU A 173 12.95 16.70 11.65
N ALA A 174 12.88 17.95 12.12
CA ALA A 174 11.90 18.91 11.63
C ALA A 174 12.50 20.32 11.51
N PHE A 175 11.87 21.15 10.64
CA PHE A 175 12.27 22.53 10.37
C PHE A 175 11.06 23.46 10.57
N LEU A 176 11.27 24.55 11.30
CA LEU A 176 10.24 25.49 11.70
C LEU A 176 10.61 26.92 11.25
N ASN A 177 9.61 27.68 10.82
CA ASN A 177 9.77 29.12 10.63
C ASN A 177 9.56 29.90 11.95
N SER A 178 9.77 31.22 11.94
CA SER A 178 9.63 32.08 13.12
C SER A 178 8.24 32.03 13.74
N ARG A 179 7.18 31.99 12.93
CA ARG A 179 5.79 31.90 13.40
C ARG A 179 5.50 30.58 14.12
N ALA A 180 5.98 29.45 13.59
CA ALA A 180 5.80 28.15 14.23
C ALA A 180 6.60 28.06 15.55
N ILE A 181 7.83 28.57 15.59
CA ILE A 181 8.65 28.64 16.79
C ILE A 181 7.91 29.41 17.90
N GLU A 182 7.38 30.59 17.58
CA GLU A 182 6.61 31.42 18.51
C GLU A 182 5.37 30.70 19.03
N GLN A 183 4.52 30.18 18.13
CA GLN A 183 3.25 29.53 18.51
C GLN A 183 3.45 28.23 19.32
N MET A 184 4.54 27.48 19.04
CA MET A 184 4.83 26.23 19.75
C MET A 184 5.64 26.43 21.03
N GLY A 185 6.19 27.64 21.27
CA GLY A 185 7.04 27.91 22.42
C GLY A 185 8.38 27.16 22.35
N VAL A 186 8.97 27.01 21.16
CA VAL A 186 10.21 26.27 20.94
C VAL A 186 11.41 27.18 21.06
N GLN A 187 12.48 26.69 21.68
CA GLN A 187 13.78 27.38 21.71
C GLN A 187 14.67 26.81 20.60
N SER A 188 14.65 27.43 19.42
CA SER A 188 15.52 27.08 18.29
C SER A 188 15.93 28.33 17.53
N ALA A 189 17.21 28.63 17.51
CA ALA A 189 17.76 29.77 16.78
C ALA A 189 17.73 29.57 15.26
N THR A 190 17.87 28.33 14.80
CA THR A 190 17.94 27.95 13.38
C THR A 190 16.62 27.50 12.80
N GLY A 191 15.64 27.17 13.65
CA GLY A 191 14.41 26.51 13.26
C GLY A 191 14.52 24.98 13.14
N HIS A 192 15.70 24.40 13.28
CA HIS A 192 15.91 22.94 13.25
C HIS A 192 15.60 22.31 14.60
N VAL A 193 14.98 21.13 14.60
CA VAL A 193 14.65 20.30 15.76
C VAL A 193 14.92 18.83 15.42
N ASP A 194 15.66 18.15 16.28
CA ASP A 194 16.00 16.73 16.14
C ASP A 194 14.82 15.78 16.43
N GLU A 195 15.06 14.47 16.29
CA GLU A 195 14.07 13.42 16.54
C GLU A 195 13.37 13.53 17.90
N ASN A 196 14.11 13.83 18.96
CA ASN A 196 13.56 13.91 20.31
C ASN A 196 12.75 15.19 20.53
N GLY A 197 13.20 16.29 19.92
CA GLY A 197 12.56 17.60 20.04
C GLY A 197 11.27 17.75 19.26
N PHE A 198 11.16 17.18 18.04
CA PHE A 198 9.97 17.40 17.22
C PHE A 198 8.78 16.52 17.61
N ARG A 199 8.99 15.32 18.17
CA ARG A 199 7.90 14.38 18.51
C ARG A 199 6.81 15.01 19.39
N PRO A 200 7.13 15.70 20.50
CA PRO A 200 6.12 16.38 21.31
C PRO A 200 5.43 17.55 20.59
N LEU A 201 6.09 18.14 19.57
CA LEU A 201 5.53 19.26 18.83
C LEU A 201 4.43 18.81 17.85
N VAL A 202 4.53 17.61 17.32
CA VAL A 202 3.50 17.05 16.43
C VAL A 202 2.13 16.98 17.09
N GLU A 203 2.08 16.72 18.40
CA GLU A 203 0.82 16.68 19.17
C GLU A 203 0.16 18.06 19.34
N LYS A 204 0.92 19.14 19.13
CA LYS A 204 0.42 20.52 19.19
C LYS A 204 -0.13 21.02 17.86
N LEU A 205 0.09 20.29 16.76
CA LEU A 205 -0.40 20.68 15.44
C LEU A 205 -1.93 20.57 15.35
N PRO A 206 -2.59 21.48 14.63
CA PRO A 206 -4.02 21.36 14.40
C PRO A 206 -4.36 20.09 13.62
N VAL A 207 -5.47 19.47 13.99
CA VAL A 207 -6.02 18.29 13.33
C VAL A 207 -7.47 18.53 12.95
N ALA A 208 -7.90 17.92 11.86
CA ALA A 208 -9.30 17.96 11.44
C ALA A 208 -10.17 17.12 12.38
N THR A 209 -11.35 17.65 12.74
CA THR A 209 -12.32 16.98 13.61
C THR A 209 -13.73 17.07 13.02
N GLY A 210 -14.66 16.25 13.52
CA GLY A 210 -16.06 16.28 13.08
C GLY A 210 -16.24 16.16 11.55
N PRO A 211 -17.10 17.00 10.93
CA PRO A 211 -17.31 16.96 9.47
C PRO A 211 -16.06 17.28 8.65
N GLU A 212 -15.14 18.05 9.21
CA GLU A 212 -13.88 18.41 8.57
C GLU A 212 -12.95 17.19 8.43
N LEU A 213 -12.94 16.29 9.42
CA LEU A 213 -12.21 15.04 9.38
C LEU A 213 -12.72 14.13 8.25
N GLU A 214 -14.03 14.05 8.06
CA GLU A 214 -14.62 13.29 6.95
C GLU A 214 -14.17 13.86 5.60
N ALA A 215 -14.30 15.17 5.39
CA ALA A 215 -13.89 15.83 4.15
C ALA A 215 -12.40 15.67 3.88
N SER A 216 -11.56 15.78 4.91
CA SER A 216 -10.10 15.60 4.84
C SER A 216 -9.75 14.16 4.47
N THR A 217 -10.35 13.15 5.11
CA THR A 217 -10.09 11.73 4.83
C THR A 217 -10.56 11.34 3.43
N LEU A 218 -11.76 11.75 3.01
CA LEU A 218 -12.25 11.49 1.66
C LEU A 218 -11.43 12.25 0.60
N GLY A 219 -10.89 13.43 0.93
CA GLY A 219 -9.95 14.16 0.08
C GLY A 219 -8.67 13.38 -0.16
N MET A 220 -8.12 12.81 0.90
CA MET A 220 -6.94 11.94 0.81
C MET A 220 -7.22 10.65 0.01
N ILE A 221 -8.37 10.00 0.20
CA ILE A 221 -8.77 8.82 -0.58
C ILE A 221 -8.81 9.15 -2.08
N ARG A 222 -9.31 10.32 -2.47
CA ARG A 222 -9.26 10.76 -3.89
C ARG A 222 -7.83 10.85 -4.41
N GLU A 223 -6.89 11.30 -3.60
CA GLU A 223 -5.48 11.35 -3.98
C GLU A 223 -4.87 9.95 -4.13
N LEU A 224 -5.21 9.00 -3.25
CA LEU A 224 -4.83 7.60 -3.41
C LEU A 224 -5.39 6.99 -4.71
N ASN A 225 -6.65 7.29 -5.04
CA ASN A 225 -7.21 6.86 -6.33
C ASN A 225 -6.50 7.52 -7.52
N ARG A 226 -6.11 8.81 -7.41
CA ARG A 226 -5.32 9.51 -8.44
C ARG A 226 -3.94 8.85 -8.63
N SER A 227 -3.36 8.26 -7.60
CA SER A 227 -2.11 7.51 -7.68
C SER A 227 -2.27 6.07 -8.19
N GLY A 228 -3.50 5.59 -8.38
CA GLY A 228 -3.81 4.24 -8.87
C GLY A 228 -4.09 3.20 -7.80
N LEU A 229 -4.14 3.59 -6.53
CA LEU A 229 -4.52 2.67 -5.45
C LEU A 229 -6.04 2.43 -5.46
N THR A 230 -6.43 1.16 -5.37
CA THR A 230 -7.82 0.71 -5.30
C THR A 230 -8.14 0.00 -3.99
N ALA A 231 -7.10 -0.49 -3.29
CA ALA A 231 -7.24 -1.18 -2.02
C ALA A 231 -5.97 -1.01 -1.15
N PHE A 232 -6.12 -1.13 0.15
CA PHE A 232 -4.97 -1.17 1.05
C PHE A 232 -5.25 -1.91 2.36
N GLY A 233 -4.17 -2.42 3.00
CA GLY A 233 -4.13 -2.85 4.38
C GLY A 233 -3.95 -1.64 5.30
N SER A 234 -4.93 -1.35 6.15
CA SER A 234 -4.86 -0.23 7.10
C SER A 234 -4.26 -0.70 8.42
N ALA A 235 -2.97 -0.41 8.63
CA ALA A 235 -2.30 -0.71 9.90
C ALA A 235 -2.67 0.30 10.99
N GLY A 236 -2.75 -0.17 12.24
CA GLY A 236 -3.20 0.65 13.36
C GLY A 236 -4.66 1.08 13.25
N CYS A 237 -5.48 0.31 12.55
CA CYS A 237 -6.90 0.54 12.41
C CYS A 237 -7.61 0.22 13.73
N GLU A 238 -8.32 1.19 14.31
CA GLU A 238 -9.17 0.97 15.48
C GLU A 238 -10.51 0.40 15.04
N LEU A 239 -11.04 -0.58 15.79
CA LEU A 239 -12.30 -1.27 15.42
C LEU A 239 -13.50 -0.31 15.31
N GLU A 240 -13.55 0.73 16.16
CA GLU A 240 -14.59 1.76 16.11
C GLU A 240 -14.61 2.56 14.81
N LEU A 241 -13.49 2.55 14.09
CA LEU A 241 -13.36 3.24 12.81
C LEU A 241 -13.78 2.38 11.63
N LEU A 242 -13.83 1.05 11.78
CA LEU A 242 -14.44 0.16 10.79
C LEU A 242 -15.91 0.56 10.53
N ASP A 243 -16.67 0.91 11.57
CA ASP A 243 -18.06 1.29 11.40
C ASP A 243 -18.20 2.58 10.58
N ARG A 244 -17.27 3.54 10.75
CA ARG A 244 -17.24 4.76 9.92
C ARG A 244 -16.96 4.43 8.45
N TYR A 245 -16.01 3.55 8.15
CA TYR A 245 -15.73 3.12 6.78
C TYR A 245 -16.91 2.39 6.16
N ARG A 246 -17.60 1.55 6.93
CA ARG A 246 -18.83 0.87 6.48
C ARG A 246 -19.91 1.88 6.12
N VAL A 247 -20.16 2.88 6.97
CA VAL A 247 -21.10 3.96 6.67
C VAL A 247 -20.77 4.68 5.38
N TRP A 248 -19.47 4.96 5.13
CA TRP A 248 -19.05 5.60 3.87
C TRP A 248 -19.16 4.64 2.66
N ALA A 249 -18.95 3.35 2.85
CA ALA A 249 -19.15 2.35 1.81
C ALA A 249 -20.64 2.24 1.44
N ASP A 250 -21.54 2.14 2.42
CA ASP A 250 -23.00 2.09 2.24
C ASP A 250 -23.54 3.34 1.53
N ARG A 251 -22.96 4.51 1.81
CA ARG A 251 -23.27 5.77 1.12
C ARG A 251 -22.60 5.92 -0.23
N GLN A 252 -21.83 4.94 -0.68
CA GLN A 252 -20.99 4.99 -1.90
C GLN A 252 -20.00 6.16 -1.92
N GLN A 253 -19.58 6.63 -0.76
CA GLN A 253 -18.59 7.69 -0.58
C GLN A 253 -17.17 7.12 -0.45
N LEU A 254 -17.03 5.88 0.01
CA LEU A 254 -15.76 5.19 0.07
C LEU A 254 -15.37 4.70 -1.34
N ASN A 255 -14.31 5.24 -1.87
CA ASN A 255 -13.83 4.97 -3.22
C ASN A 255 -12.56 4.10 -3.25
N ILE A 256 -12.24 3.46 -2.14
CA ILE A 256 -11.09 2.57 -1.99
C ILE A 256 -11.47 1.44 -1.03
N ARG A 257 -10.90 0.24 -1.19
CA ARG A 257 -11.16 -0.88 -0.28
C ARG A 257 -10.21 -0.82 0.91
N VAL A 258 -10.75 -1.03 2.12
CA VAL A 258 -10.02 -0.89 3.39
C VAL A 258 -10.02 -2.22 4.13
N PHE A 259 -8.84 -2.81 4.29
CA PHE A 259 -8.64 -4.07 5.01
C PHE A 259 -7.84 -3.81 6.29
N CYS A 260 -8.54 -3.78 7.43
CA CYS A 260 -7.96 -3.34 8.69
C CYS A 260 -7.03 -4.40 9.30
N ILE A 261 -5.87 -3.92 9.73
CA ILE A 261 -4.91 -4.63 10.58
C ILE A 261 -4.98 -3.93 11.93
N THR A 262 -5.62 -4.57 12.92
CA THR A 262 -5.92 -3.90 14.18
C THR A 262 -4.88 -4.20 15.24
N THR A 263 -4.39 -3.14 15.87
CA THR A 263 -3.68 -3.25 17.15
C THR A 263 -4.72 -3.18 18.28
N PRO A 264 -4.53 -3.88 19.39
CA PRO A 264 -5.42 -3.71 20.53
C PRO A 264 -5.43 -2.25 20.97
N ALA A 265 -6.62 -1.64 20.99
CA ALA A 265 -6.77 -0.23 21.35
C ALA A 265 -6.19 0.07 22.74
N GLY A 266 -5.56 1.24 22.86
CA GLY A 266 -5.31 1.88 24.13
C GLY A 266 -3.92 1.77 24.73
N GLY A 267 -2.89 1.34 24.00
CA GLY A 267 -1.48 1.43 24.49
C GLY A 267 -1.22 0.78 25.86
N GLY A 268 -2.12 -0.09 26.31
CA GLY A 268 -2.07 -0.73 27.62
C GLY A 268 -0.96 -1.78 27.72
N SER A 269 -0.70 -2.24 28.94
CA SER A 269 0.20 -3.37 29.17
C SER A 269 -0.27 -4.61 28.42
N VAL A 270 0.67 -5.50 28.10
CA VAL A 270 0.36 -6.78 27.44
C VAL A 270 -0.75 -7.53 28.18
N ASP A 271 -0.78 -7.49 29.51
CA ASP A 271 -1.80 -8.13 30.32
C ASP A 271 -3.20 -7.57 30.11
N GLN A 272 -3.32 -6.31 29.72
CA GLN A 272 -4.61 -5.69 29.44
C GLN A 272 -5.18 -6.07 28.08
N PHE A 273 -4.35 -6.30 27.06
CA PHE A 273 -4.86 -6.63 25.74
C PHE A 273 -4.90 -8.13 25.41
N LEU A 274 -4.07 -8.98 26.03
CA LEU A 274 -4.08 -10.42 25.75
C LEU A 274 -5.48 -11.06 25.81
N PRO A 275 -6.34 -10.76 26.83
CA PRO A 275 -7.68 -11.35 26.87
C PRO A 275 -8.58 -10.92 25.69
N ARG A 276 -8.28 -9.79 25.05
CA ARG A 276 -9.05 -9.29 23.90
C ARG A 276 -8.74 -10.04 22.62
N ILE A 277 -7.54 -10.64 22.50
CA ILE A 277 -7.15 -11.44 21.33
C ILE A 277 -8.12 -12.59 21.14
N ALA A 278 -8.46 -13.33 22.20
CA ALA A 278 -9.39 -14.46 22.14
C ALA A 278 -10.82 -14.07 21.70
N GLN A 279 -11.18 -12.80 21.86
CA GLN A 279 -12.50 -12.25 21.48
C GLN A 279 -12.50 -11.63 20.10
N MET A 280 -11.32 -11.44 19.50
CA MET A 280 -11.18 -10.77 18.21
C MET A 280 -11.78 -11.63 17.09
N LYS A 281 -12.56 -10.99 16.22
CA LYS A 281 -13.14 -11.63 15.04
C LYS A 281 -12.60 -10.96 13.79
N VAL A 282 -12.14 -11.77 12.86
CA VAL A 282 -11.69 -11.34 11.53
C VAL A 282 -12.65 -11.88 10.46
N PHE A 283 -12.62 -11.32 9.27
CA PHE A 283 -13.40 -11.74 8.10
C PHE A 283 -14.93 -11.68 8.32
N GLN A 284 -15.39 -10.67 9.06
CA GLN A 284 -16.82 -10.41 9.29
C GLN A 284 -17.36 -9.28 8.40
N GLY A 285 -16.50 -8.68 7.58
CA GLY A 285 -16.84 -7.61 6.66
C GLY A 285 -17.14 -8.11 5.24
N ASP A 286 -16.94 -7.24 4.27
CA ASP A 286 -17.22 -7.49 2.87
C ASP A 286 -16.01 -7.16 1.97
N ALA A 287 -16.26 -6.98 0.67
CA ALA A 287 -15.22 -6.62 -0.29
C ALA A 287 -14.77 -5.16 -0.20
N TRP A 288 -15.46 -4.29 0.53
CA TRP A 288 -15.14 -2.88 0.71
C TRP A 288 -14.41 -2.61 2.02
N VAL A 289 -14.91 -3.21 3.11
CA VAL A 289 -14.35 -2.98 4.45
C VAL A 289 -14.34 -4.28 5.24
N ASP A 290 -13.17 -4.72 5.66
CA ASP A 290 -13.05 -5.92 6.49
C ASP A 290 -11.93 -5.77 7.53
N HIS A 291 -11.98 -6.59 8.58
CA HIS A 291 -10.92 -6.79 9.54
C HIS A 291 -10.18 -8.08 9.18
N VAL A 292 -8.90 -8.02 8.83
CA VAL A 292 -8.20 -9.15 8.23
C VAL A 292 -7.03 -9.69 9.03
N ALA A 293 -6.44 -8.90 9.94
CA ALA A 293 -5.28 -9.35 10.73
C ALA A 293 -5.15 -8.60 12.05
N PHE A 294 -4.41 -9.22 12.97
CA PHE A 294 -3.94 -8.62 14.20
C PHE A 294 -2.52 -8.06 14.00
N GLY A 295 -2.22 -6.88 14.49
CA GLY A 295 -0.93 -6.19 14.31
C GLY A 295 -1.10 -4.69 14.36
N GLU A 296 -0.04 -3.90 14.26
CA GLU A 296 1.33 -4.30 13.89
C GLU A 296 2.33 -4.24 15.06
N ASN A 297 2.23 -3.24 15.93
CA ASN A 297 3.24 -2.89 16.93
C ASN A 297 2.75 -3.24 18.34
N PHE A 298 3.50 -4.09 19.02
CA PHE A 298 3.19 -4.55 20.37
C PHE A 298 4.18 -4.02 21.41
N GLY A 299 5.11 -3.17 21.02
CA GLY A 299 6.10 -2.54 21.89
C GLY A 299 7.26 -3.43 22.34
N ALA A 300 7.04 -4.74 22.55
CA ALA A 300 8.03 -5.63 23.15
C ALA A 300 9.34 -5.78 22.35
N LEU A 301 9.25 -5.83 21.01
CA LEU A 301 10.40 -6.01 20.11
C LEU A 301 10.37 -5.00 18.95
N SER A 302 9.73 -3.85 19.11
CA SER A 302 9.61 -2.85 18.05
C SER A 302 10.97 -2.23 17.69
N ASP A 303 11.32 -2.27 16.42
CA ASP A 303 12.54 -1.68 15.89
C ASP A 303 12.39 -0.20 15.58
N PRO A 304 13.41 0.63 15.90
CA PRO A 304 13.50 1.97 15.31
C PRO A 304 13.81 1.89 13.81
N MET A 305 13.49 2.97 13.07
CA MET A 305 13.68 3.01 11.62
C MET A 305 15.15 3.09 11.18
N PHE A 306 15.96 3.88 11.88
CA PHE A 306 17.29 4.28 11.42
C PHE A 306 18.44 3.80 12.32
N ARG A 307 18.19 2.89 13.23
CA ARG A 307 19.22 2.31 14.10
C ARG A 307 18.79 0.93 14.57
N HIS A 308 19.74 0.08 14.86
CA HIS A 308 19.48 -1.18 15.54
C HIS A 308 18.98 -0.91 16.96
N ARG A 309 18.06 -1.75 17.42
CA ARG A 309 17.67 -1.75 18.83
C ARG A 309 18.74 -2.46 19.68
N PRO A 310 18.76 -2.22 21.00
CA PRO A 310 19.51 -3.08 21.90
C PRO A 310 19.05 -4.54 21.81
N PRO A 311 19.89 -5.51 22.10
CA PRO A 311 19.50 -6.92 22.15
C PRO A 311 18.22 -7.14 22.97
N ALA A 312 17.37 -8.04 22.52
CA ALA A 312 16.13 -8.40 23.22
C ALA A 312 16.44 -8.98 24.60
N THR A 313 15.79 -8.47 25.63
CA THR A 313 15.89 -9.04 26.99
C THR A 313 15.07 -10.33 27.10
N ALA A 314 15.35 -11.14 28.12
CA ALA A 314 14.55 -12.33 28.43
C ALA A 314 13.06 -11.97 28.66
N GLN A 315 12.79 -10.80 29.22
CA GLN A 315 11.43 -10.28 29.42
C GLN A 315 10.76 -9.91 28.09
N ASP A 316 11.46 -9.28 27.16
CA ASP A 316 10.93 -8.97 25.80
C ASP A 316 10.55 -10.26 25.07
N LEU A 317 11.43 -11.27 25.10
CA LEU A 317 11.18 -12.58 24.47
C LEU A 317 10.01 -13.31 25.11
N ALA A 318 9.91 -13.31 26.44
CA ALA A 318 8.79 -13.91 27.15
C ALA A 318 7.47 -13.20 26.83
N THR A 319 7.47 -11.88 26.78
CA THR A 319 6.33 -11.07 26.41
C THR A 319 5.87 -11.35 24.98
N TRP A 320 6.81 -11.38 24.03
CA TRP A 320 6.51 -11.72 22.65
C TRP A 320 5.94 -13.14 22.52
N ARG A 321 6.53 -14.12 23.21
CA ARG A 321 6.02 -15.51 23.23
C ARG A 321 4.57 -15.57 23.71
N ARG A 322 4.21 -14.84 24.78
CA ARG A 322 2.83 -14.77 25.27
C ARG A 322 1.88 -14.25 24.21
N ILE A 323 2.24 -13.16 23.52
CA ILE A 323 1.43 -12.54 22.46
C ILE A 323 1.18 -13.54 21.34
N VAL A 324 2.24 -14.11 20.76
CA VAL A 324 2.09 -15.01 19.61
C VAL A 324 1.41 -16.33 19.98
N THR A 325 1.51 -16.77 21.24
CA THR A 325 0.75 -17.92 21.74
C THR A 325 -0.75 -17.66 21.70
N GLU A 326 -1.21 -16.52 22.20
CA GLU A 326 -2.65 -16.20 22.19
C GLU A 326 -3.17 -15.94 20.77
N VAL A 327 -2.37 -15.32 19.90
CA VAL A 327 -2.71 -15.13 18.47
C VAL A 327 -2.85 -16.47 17.77
N ALA A 328 -1.92 -17.41 18.00
CA ALA A 328 -1.96 -18.75 17.40
C ALA A 328 -3.14 -19.59 17.93
N LYS A 329 -3.40 -19.56 19.24
CA LYS A 329 -4.58 -20.22 19.86
C LYS A 329 -5.90 -19.70 19.28
N ALA A 330 -6.00 -18.38 19.06
CA ALA A 330 -7.17 -17.76 18.48
C ALA A 330 -7.30 -17.99 16.97
N GLY A 331 -6.29 -18.60 16.30
CA GLY A 331 -6.29 -18.84 14.87
C GLY A 331 -6.24 -17.56 14.02
N LEU A 332 -5.69 -16.47 14.56
CA LEU A 332 -5.69 -15.16 13.90
C LEU A 332 -4.50 -15.00 12.96
N PRO A 333 -4.69 -14.33 11.82
CA PRO A 333 -3.60 -13.78 11.04
C PRO A 333 -2.83 -12.72 11.82
N LEU A 334 -1.51 -12.69 11.63
CA LEU A 334 -0.61 -11.75 12.28
C LEU A 334 0.16 -10.93 11.24
N HIS A 335 0.22 -9.62 11.43
CA HIS A 335 1.02 -8.72 10.62
C HIS A 335 1.85 -7.84 11.58
N VAL A 336 3.15 -8.12 11.71
CA VAL A 336 3.96 -7.56 12.79
C VAL A 336 5.17 -6.79 12.28
N HIS A 337 5.39 -5.61 12.88
CA HIS A 337 6.51 -4.72 12.64
C HIS A 337 7.86 -5.38 12.96
N THR A 338 8.78 -5.44 11.99
CA THR A 338 10.16 -5.89 12.20
C THR A 338 11.08 -5.42 11.07
N ASN A 339 12.27 -4.96 11.40
CA ASN A 339 13.19 -4.36 10.43
C ASN A 339 14.50 -5.13 10.27
N PHE A 340 15.16 -5.46 11.38
CA PHE A 340 16.56 -5.85 11.40
C PHE A 340 16.73 -7.33 11.69
N THR A 341 17.86 -7.87 11.24
CA THR A 341 18.24 -9.28 11.39
C THR A 341 18.03 -9.78 12.82
N GLU A 342 18.45 -9.01 13.83
CA GLU A 342 18.39 -9.43 15.24
C GLU A 342 16.95 -9.55 15.73
N THR A 343 16.08 -8.64 15.34
CA THR A 343 14.66 -8.69 15.70
C THR A 343 13.93 -9.77 14.95
N ILE A 344 14.25 -9.97 13.66
CA ILE A 344 13.70 -11.09 12.88
C ILE A 344 14.04 -12.41 13.56
N ASP A 345 15.30 -12.61 14.01
CA ASP A 345 15.71 -13.83 14.73
C ASP A 345 14.96 -13.98 16.05
N ALA A 346 14.88 -12.92 16.86
CA ALA A 346 14.16 -12.92 18.12
C ALA A 346 12.66 -13.28 17.94
N TYR A 347 12.04 -12.76 16.90
CA TYR A 347 10.66 -13.10 16.56
C TYR A 347 10.51 -14.56 16.14
N LEU A 348 11.34 -15.02 15.20
CA LEU A 348 11.27 -16.38 14.68
C LEU A 348 11.55 -17.45 15.75
N GLU A 349 12.49 -17.21 16.66
CA GLU A 349 12.78 -18.14 17.77
C GLU A 349 11.54 -18.42 18.61
N GLN A 350 10.79 -17.38 18.98
CA GLN A 350 9.60 -17.55 19.81
C GLN A 350 8.43 -18.14 19.01
N ILE A 351 8.29 -17.76 17.73
CA ILE A 351 7.28 -18.32 16.83
C ILE A 351 7.53 -19.82 16.59
N GLU A 352 8.78 -20.25 16.42
CA GLU A 352 9.14 -21.66 16.26
C GLU A 352 8.80 -22.50 17.50
N VAL A 353 8.94 -21.92 18.71
CA VAL A 353 8.51 -22.57 19.96
C VAL A 353 6.99 -22.75 19.97
N VAL A 354 6.24 -21.69 19.68
CA VAL A 354 4.78 -21.70 19.69
C VAL A 354 4.21 -22.62 18.59
N ASN A 355 4.84 -22.64 17.42
CA ASN A 355 4.39 -23.46 16.27
C ASN A 355 4.42 -24.98 16.57
N LYS A 356 5.19 -25.45 17.55
CA LYS A 356 5.21 -26.86 17.96
C LYS A 356 3.90 -27.31 18.61
N GLU A 357 3.24 -26.40 19.32
CA GLU A 357 1.97 -26.65 20.02
C GLU A 357 0.77 -26.12 19.22
N TYR A 358 0.92 -24.95 18.61
CA TYR A 358 -0.12 -24.26 17.81
C TYR A 358 0.40 -24.00 16.40
N PRO A 359 0.18 -24.91 15.42
CA PRO A 359 0.69 -24.75 14.05
C PRO A 359 0.15 -23.52 13.34
N ILE A 360 1.06 -22.65 12.84
CA ILE A 360 0.70 -21.36 12.23
C ILE A 360 0.67 -21.35 10.69
N ARG A 361 1.06 -22.43 10.04
CA ARG A 361 1.26 -22.51 8.58
C ARG A 361 0.10 -21.95 7.75
N ASN A 362 -1.13 -22.08 8.22
CA ASN A 362 -2.34 -21.65 7.50
C ASN A 362 -2.89 -20.30 8.01
N LEU A 363 -2.20 -19.63 8.93
CA LEU A 363 -2.66 -18.40 9.54
C LEU A 363 -2.18 -17.13 8.83
N ARG A 364 -1.36 -17.25 7.78
CA ARG A 364 -0.79 -16.14 7.00
C ARG A 364 -0.09 -15.10 7.87
N TRP A 365 0.81 -15.53 8.72
CA TRP A 365 1.62 -14.63 9.53
C TRP A 365 2.65 -13.90 8.67
N VAL A 366 2.75 -12.59 8.88
CA VAL A 366 3.54 -11.66 8.07
C VAL A 366 4.55 -10.92 8.94
N LEU A 367 5.82 -10.90 8.52
CA LEU A 367 6.80 -9.94 9.00
C LEU A 367 6.77 -8.71 8.08
N ALA A 368 6.54 -7.54 8.66
CA ALA A 368 6.36 -6.27 7.97
C ALA A 368 7.60 -5.38 8.07
N HIS A 369 7.75 -4.43 7.16
CA HIS A 369 8.92 -3.60 6.88
C HIS A 369 10.09 -4.39 6.31
N PHE A 370 10.60 -5.37 7.01
CA PHE A 370 11.48 -6.43 6.53
C PHE A 370 12.74 -5.90 5.80
N ASN A 371 13.44 -4.95 6.43
CA ASN A 371 14.55 -4.23 5.79
C ASN A 371 15.86 -5.00 5.70
N GLN A 372 16.23 -5.82 6.70
CA GLN A 372 17.49 -6.55 6.73
C GLN A 372 17.33 -8.06 7.01
N PRO A 373 16.47 -8.79 6.26
CA PRO A 373 16.43 -10.23 6.36
C PRO A 373 17.66 -10.88 5.72
N ASN A 374 18.05 -12.05 6.22
CA ASN A 374 19.03 -12.90 5.58
C ASN A 374 18.40 -14.20 5.02
N ALA A 375 19.18 -14.94 4.21
CA ALA A 375 18.68 -16.15 3.56
C ALA A 375 18.24 -17.24 4.54
N ALA A 376 18.91 -17.38 5.69
CA ALA A 376 18.56 -18.38 6.69
C ALA A 376 17.20 -18.05 7.34
N GLN A 377 16.92 -16.79 7.60
CA GLN A 377 15.63 -16.32 8.12
C GLN A 377 14.50 -16.55 7.12
N LEU A 378 14.72 -16.26 5.84
CA LEU A 378 13.75 -16.55 4.78
C LEU A 378 13.40 -18.04 4.70
N GLU A 379 14.38 -18.92 4.83
CA GLU A 379 14.11 -20.37 4.87
C GLU A 379 13.35 -20.80 6.14
N ARG A 380 13.61 -20.17 7.30
CA ARG A 380 12.81 -20.40 8.52
C ARG A 380 11.36 -19.97 8.33
N MET A 381 11.13 -18.77 7.80
CA MET A 381 9.79 -18.26 7.48
C MET A 381 9.05 -19.17 6.51
N LYS A 382 9.73 -19.64 5.46
CA LYS A 382 9.15 -20.55 4.46
C LYS A 382 8.71 -21.88 5.10
N ARG A 383 9.54 -22.47 6.00
CA ARG A 383 9.16 -23.68 6.75
C ARG A 383 7.93 -23.45 7.64
N LEU A 384 7.80 -22.28 8.23
CA LEU A 384 6.67 -21.89 9.08
C LEU A 384 5.42 -21.52 8.28
N GLY A 385 5.52 -21.31 6.95
CA GLY A 385 4.43 -20.80 6.11
C GLY A 385 4.15 -19.32 6.34
N MET A 386 5.18 -18.55 6.68
CA MET A 386 5.11 -17.09 6.87
C MET A 386 5.42 -16.32 5.59
N TYR A 387 5.12 -15.03 5.59
CA TYR A 387 5.18 -14.12 4.43
C TYR A 387 5.91 -12.83 4.78
N ALA A 388 6.38 -12.09 3.74
CA ALA A 388 7.12 -10.84 3.90
C ALA A 388 6.37 -9.65 3.28
N ALA A 389 5.95 -8.68 4.09
CA ALA A 389 5.47 -7.39 3.63
C ALA A 389 6.64 -6.41 3.61
N VAL A 390 7.09 -6.05 2.41
CA VAL A 390 8.27 -5.18 2.22
C VAL A 390 7.81 -3.73 2.13
N HIS A 391 8.31 -2.90 3.05
CA HIS A 391 8.04 -1.46 3.03
C HIS A 391 9.32 -0.73 2.61
N PRO A 392 9.40 -0.26 1.36
CA PRO A 392 10.65 0.25 0.81
C PRO A 392 10.93 1.69 1.27
N TRP A 393 11.24 1.88 2.54
CA TRP A 393 11.60 3.21 3.08
C TRP A 393 12.77 3.86 2.33
N ALA A 394 13.62 3.05 1.69
CA ALA A 394 14.73 3.52 0.85
C ALA A 394 14.28 4.36 -0.35
N VAL A 395 13.00 4.34 -0.74
CA VAL A 395 12.46 5.20 -1.81
C VAL A 395 12.68 6.69 -1.50
N ILE A 396 12.57 7.10 -0.24
CA ILE A 396 12.87 8.48 0.21
C ILE A 396 14.04 8.53 1.20
N ASN A 397 14.18 7.52 2.06
CA ASN A 397 15.16 7.52 3.15
C ASN A 397 16.48 6.83 2.79
N GLY A 398 16.67 6.42 1.54
CA GLY A 398 17.87 5.69 1.12
C GLY A 398 19.18 6.43 1.40
N GLY A 399 19.18 7.75 1.29
CA GLY A 399 20.32 8.59 1.65
C GLY A 399 20.64 8.56 3.16
N ILE A 400 19.61 8.60 4.01
CA ILE A 400 19.75 8.45 5.47
C ILE A 400 20.31 7.06 5.77
N ASN A 401 19.76 6.01 5.15
CA ASN A 401 20.23 4.64 5.35
C ASN A 401 21.73 4.49 5.01
N VAL A 402 22.17 5.06 3.88
CA VAL A 402 23.60 5.03 3.50
C VAL A 402 24.47 5.75 4.54
N ARG A 403 24.00 6.86 5.09
CA ARG A 403 24.73 7.59 6.13
C ARG A 403 24.81 6.80 7.45
N GLN A 404 23.75 6.08 7.83
CA GLN A 404 23.66 5.33 9.09
C GLN A 404 24.32 3.95 9.02
N PHE A 405 24.14 3.23 7.91
CA PHE A 405 24.52 1.81 7.77
C PHE A 405 25.64 1.58 6.74
N GLY A 406 26.13 2.64 6.08
CA GLY A 406 27.22 2.55 5.08
C GLY A 406 26.86 1.59 3.94
N GLU A 407 27.77 0.68 3.60
CA GLU A 407 27.61 -0.30 2.51
C GLU A 407 26.40 -1.25 2.70
N ALA A 408 26.04 -1.56 3.94
CA ALA A 408 24.91 -2.44 4.22
C ALA A 408 23.56 -1.83 3.77
N ALA A 409 23.46 -0.49 3.66
CA ALA A 409 22.26 0.20 3.21
C ALA A 409 21.84 -0.19 1.78
N TYR A 410 22.79 -0.51 0.90
CA TYR A 410 22.50 -0.90 -0.48
C TYR A 410 21.88 -2.31 -0.62
N GLU A 411 21.84 -3.06 0.46
CA GLU A 411 21.20 -4.37 0.57
C GLU A 411 19.98 -4.33 1.51
N MET A 412 19.52 -3.15 1.94
CA MET A 412 18.28 -3.02 2.71
C MET A 412 17.08 -3.20 1.82
N ALA A 413 16.04 -3.89 2.34
CA ALA A 413 14.95 -4.43 1.57
C ALA A 413 15.46 -5.26 0.37
N PRO A 414 16.17 -6.40 0.61
CA PRO A 414 16.95 -7.12 -0.41
C PRO A 414 16.03 -7.91 -1.37
N LEU A 415 15.33 -7.20 -2.26
CA LEU A 415 14.26 -7.72 -3.12
C LEU A 415 14.70 -8.97 -3.91
N ALA A 416 15.87 -8.95 -4.54
CA ALA A 416 16.35 -10.10 -5.31
C ALA A 416 16.57 -11.35 -4.43
N THR A 417 17.01 -11.18 -3.18
CA THR A 417 17.19 -12.28 -2.23
C THR A 417 15.84 -12.82 -1.77
N ILE A 418 14.90 -11.95 -1.47
CA ILE A 418 13.52 -12.31 -1.09
C ILE A 418 12.84 -13.04 -2.24
N GLN A 419 12.90 -12.50 -3.46
CA GLN A 419 12.35 -13.13 -4.67
C GLN A 419 12.95 -14.53 -4.91
N LYS A 420 14.28 -14.66 -4.85
CA LYS A 420 14.98 -15.93 -5.04
C LYS A 420 14.60 -16.99 -4.00
N SER A 421 14.25 -16.62 -2.79
CA SER A 421 13.87 -17.57 -1.74
C SER A 421 12.56 -18.30 -2.04
N GLY A 422 11.72 -17.72 -2.92
CA GLY A 422 10.39 -18.24 -3.25
C GLY A 422 9.34 -18.00 -2.16
N ILE A 423 9.64 -17.19 -1.12
CA ILE A 423 8.63 -16.74 -0.16
C ILE A 423 7.64 -15.79 -0.86
N THR A 424 6.37 -15.83 -0.49
CA THR A 424 5.42 -14.83 -0.96
C THR A 424 5.71 -13.49 -0.29
N TRP A 425 5.86 -12.45 -1.10
CA TRP A 425 6.12 -11.10 -0.64
C TRP A 425 5.33 -10.07 -1.44
N GLY A 426 5.12 -8.89 -0.86
CA GLY A 426 4.41 -7.80 -1.52
C GLY A 426 4.78 -6.45 -0.91
N PHE A 427 4.38 -5.35 -1.59
CA PHE A 427 4.71 -3.99 -1.18
C PHE A 427 3.64 -3.36 -0.30
N GLY A 428 4.07 -2.71 0.79
CA GLY A 428 3.31 -1.70 1.50
C GLY A 428 4.10 -0.40 1.53
N SER A 429 3.43 0.74 1.57
CA SER A 429 4.13 2.02 1.65
C SER A 429 4.61 2.34 3.07
N ASP A 430 3.93 1.86 4.10
CA ASP A 430 4.02 2.41 5.45
C ASP A 430 3.75 3.93 5.44
N GLY A 431 3.03 4.30 4.42
CA GLY A 431 2.72 5.67 4.12
C GLY A 431 1.85 6.30 5.19
N SER A 432 1.99 7.60 5.43
CA SER A 432 2.56 8.81 4.86
C SER A 432 3.69 9.45 5.68
N ARG A 433 3.99 8.98 6.88
CA ARG A 433 5.07 9.59 7.69
C ARG A 433 6.41 8.90 7.42
N ALA A 434 6.40 7.58 7.43
CA ALA A 434 7.61 6.80 7.22
C ALA A 434 8.11 6.90 5.78
N ASN A 435 7.17 6.94 4.83
CA ASN A 435 7.46 6.92 3.40
C ASN A 435 6.39 7.70 2.60
N GLN A 436 6.61 7.83 1.32
CA GLN A 436 5.69 8.41 0.34
C GLN A 436 4.56 7.42 -0.03
N ILE A 437 3.50 7.91 -0.69
CA ILE A 437 2.29 7.12 -1.02
C ILE A 437 2.12 6.83 -2.51
N LEU A 438 3.10 7.14 -3.38
CA LEU A 438 3.00 6.98 -4.82
C LEU A 438 3.49 5.60 -5.27
N PRO A 439 2.61 4.71 -5.77
CA PRO A 439 3.02 3.35 -6.14
C PRO A 439 4.06 3.30 -7.26
N PHE A 440 4.00 4.22 -8.24
CA PHE A 440 4.95 4.23 -9.34
C PHE A 440 6.36 4.67 -8.93
N GLU A 441 6.52 5.44 -7.85
CA GLU A 441 7.82 5.68 -7.22
C GLU A 441 8.37 4.38 -6.58
N THR A 442 7.52 3.62 -5.89
CA THR A 442 7.89 2.30 -5.34
C THR A 442 8.28 1.31 -6.45
N LEU A 443 7.48 1.23 -7.52
CA LEU A 443 7.77 0.37 -8.69
C LEU A 443 9.05 0.81 -9.40
N SER A 444 9.29 2.12 -9.54
CA SER A 444 10.51 2.67 -10.12
C SER A 444 11.73 2.28 -9.29
N TRP A 445 11.69 2.47 -7.97
CA TRP A 445 12.75 2.05 -7.07
C TRP A 445 13.01 0.55 -7.14
N ALA A 446 11.96 -0.27 -7.14
CA ALA A 446 12.08 -1.73 -7.19
C ALA A 446 12.80 -2.23 -8.45
N VAL A 447 12.64 -1.54 -9.59
CA VAL A 447 13.19 -1.90 -10.90
C VAL A 447 14.54 -1.25 -11.18
N THR A 448 14.78 -0.04 -10.66
CA THR A 448 16.01 0.74 -10.96
C THR A 448 17.01 0.76 -9.81
N GLY A 449 16.57 0.48 -8.59
CA GLY A 449 17.36 0.67 -7.37
C GLY A 449 17.57 2.12 -6.98
N ARG A 450 16.86 3.08 -7.61
CA ARG A 450 17.02 4.52 -7.38
C ARG A 450 15.92 5.08 -6.51
N MET A 451 16.30 5.90 -5.53
CA MET A 451 15.35 6.68 -4.71
C MET A 451 14.83 7.90 -5.47
N VAL A 452 13.82 8.58 -4.92
CA VAL A 452 13.41 9.91 -5.37
C VAL A 452 14.65 10.81 -5.42
N GLY A 453 14.78 11.62 -6.46
CA GLY A 453 16.01 12.39 -6.75
C GLY A 453 17.10 11.61 -7.48
N GLY A 454 16.92 10.31 -7.75
CA GLY A 454 17.72 9.55 -8.70
C GLY A 454 18.99 8.87 -8.14
N ARG A 455 19.31 9.03 -6.84
CA ARG A 455 20.47 8.36 -6.21
C ARG A 455 20.21 6.85 -6.12
N THR A 456 21.21 6.03 -6.49
CA THR A 456 21.18 4.57 -6.32
C THR A 456 21.28 4.23 -4.83
N VAL A 457 20.34 3.42 -4.33
CA VAL A 457 20.21 2.98 -2.94
C VAL A 457 19.89 1.49 -2.80
N LEU A 458 19.68 0.78 -3.91
CA LEU A 458 19.51 -0.67 -3.97
C LEU A 458 20.34 -1.21 -5.14
N ARG A 459 21.22 -2.19 -4.90
CA ARG A 459 22.11 -2.73 -5.94
C ARG A 459 21.51 -3.86 -6.74
N ARG A 460 20.56 -4.58 -6.16
CA ARG A 460 19.94 -5.76 -6.80
C ARG A 460 18.43 -5.59 -6.91
N PRO A 461 17.99 -4.84 -7.95
CA PRO A 461 16.58 -4.65 -8.23
C PRO A 461 15.92 -5.96 -8.74
N VAL A 462 14.60 -5.94 -8.89
CA VAL A 462 13.78 -7.04 -9.45
C VAL A 462 13.27 -6.67 -10.85
N SER A 463 12.65 -7.65 -11.53
CA SER A 463 12.01 -7.41 -12.83
C SER A 463 10.76 -6.53 -12.68
N ARG A 464 10.30 -5.95 -13.79
CA ARG A 464 9.04 -5.18 -13.84
C ARG A 464 7.85 -6.04 -13.50
N GLU A 465 7.85 -7.26 -14.01
CA GLU A 465 6.83 -8.27 -13.77
C GLU A 465 6.75 -8.59 -12.28
N ASP A 466 7.89 -8.92 -11.64
CA ASP A 466 7.93 -9.23 -10.22
C ASP A 466 7.45 -8.06 -9.36
N ALA A 467 7.89 -6.83 -9.69
CA ALA A 467 7.49 -5.63 -8.97
C ALA A 467 5.98 -5.36 -9.12
N LEU A 468 5.42 -5.52 -10.32
CA LEU A 468 3.99 -5.34 -10.56
C LEU A 468 3.17 -6.43 -9.86
N ILE A 469 3.59 -7.70 -9.94
CA ILE A 469 2.96 -8.82 -9.23
C ILE A 469 2.96 -8.57 -7.71
N ALA A 470 4.06 -8.04 -7.15
CA ALA A 470 4.16 -7.72 -5.73
C ALA A 470 3.21 -6.59 -5.30
N HIS A 471 2.90 -5.65 -6.19
CA HIS A 471 1.98 -4.52 -5.93
C HIS A 471 0.51 -4.80 -6.32
N THR A 472 0.22 -5.99 -6.87
CA THR A 472 -1.12 -6.39 -7.33
C THR A 472 -1.51 -7.75 -6.76
N ARG A 473 -1.24 -8.84 -7.50
CA ARG A 473 -1.68 -10.21 -7.18
C ARG A 473 -1.17 -10.70 -5.83
N LYS A 474 0.09 -10.44 -5.49
CA LYS A 474 0.63 -10.83 -4.18
C LYS A 474 0.03 -10.01 -3.06
N ASN A 475 -0.21 -8.71 -3.27
CA ASN A 475 -0.87 -7.88 -2.28
C ASN A 475 -2.35 -8.25 -2.06
N ALA A 476 -3.05 -8.71 -3.09
CA ALA A 476 -4.40 -9.27 -2.93
C ALA A 476 -4.40 -10.45 -1.94
N TYR A 477 -3.34 -11.27 -1.95
CA TYR A 477 -3.16 -12.35 -0.98
C TYR A 477 -2.95 -11.83 0.46
N PHE A 478 -2.18 -10.74 0.63
CA PHE A 478 -1.95 -10.14 1.96
C PHE A 478 -3.22 -9.56 2.59
N VAL A 479 -4.13 -9.05 1.75
CA VAL A 479 -5.43 -8.53 2.21
C VAL A 479 -6.56 -9.56 2.15
N PHE A 480 -6.25 -10.83 1.93
CA PHE A 480 -7.18 -11.96 1.88
C PHE A 480 -8.27 -11.80 0.80
N ARG A 481 -7.91 -11.26 -0.36
CA ARG A 481 -8.82 -11.02 -1.50
C ARG A 481 -8.22 -11.51 -2.83
N GLU A 482 -7.36 -12.51 -2.80
CA GLU A 482 -6.72 -13.08 -4.01
C GLU A 482 -7.72 -13.68 -5.01
N ASN A 483 -8.88 -14.11 -4.54
CA ASN A 483 -9.95 -14.62 -5.40
C ASN A 483 -10.74 -13.50 -6.08
N ASP A 484 -10.67 -12.29 -5.55
CA ASP A 484 -11.46 -11.14 -5.99
C ASP A 484 -10.63 -10.01 -6.62
N LEU A 485 -9.36 -9.85 -6.23
CA LEU A 485 -8.50 -8.72 -6.60
C LEU A 485 -7.15 -9.17 -7.18
N GLY A 486 -6.35 -8.21 -7.61
CA GLY A 486 -4.93 -8.35 -7.95
C GLY A 486 -4.62 -8.82 -9.37
N SER A 487 -5.62 -9.19 -10.16
CA SER A 487 -5.49 -9.51 -11.58
C SER A 487 -6.79 -9.19 -12.34
N ILE A 488 -6.69 -9.03 -13.66
CA ILE A 488 -7.83 -8.72 -14.52
C ILE A 488 -8.33 -10.05 -15.13
N GLU A 489 -9.27 -10.68 -14.44
CA GLU A 489 -9.84 -11.97 -14.83
C GLU A 489 -11.36 -11.95 -14.68
N SER A 490 -12.05 -12.72 -15.54
CA SER A 490 -13.50 -12.88 -15.42
C SER A 490 -13.90 -13.43 -14.05
N GLY A 491 -14.91 -12.83 -13.43
CA GLY A 491 -15.40 -13.15 -12.09
C GLY A 491 -14.79 -12.30 -10.99
N LYS A 492 -13.61 -11.70 -11.17
CA LYS A 492 -12.98 -10.81 -10.19
C LYS A 492 -13.63 -9.43 -10.16
N LEU A 493 -13.39 -8.69 -9.09
CA LEU A 493 -13.85 -7.31 -8.96
C LEU A 493 -13.17 -6.41 -9.99
N ALA A 494 -13.94 -5.46 -10.50
CA ALA A 494 -13.49 -4.53 -11.53
C ALA A 494 -12.71 -3.37 -10.91
N ASP A 495 -11.54 -3.69 -10.38
CA ASP A 495 -10.56 -2.76 -9.85
C ASP A 495 -9.40 -2.68 -10.86
N VAL A 496 -9.37 -1.60 -11.65
CA VAL A 496 -8.38 -1.41 -12.72
C VAL A 496 -7.94 0.04 -12.81
N ILE A 497 -6.74 0.26 -13.35
CA ILE A 497 -6.21 1.59 -13.67
C ILE A 497 -5.85 1.68 -15.14
N VAL A 498 -6.03 2.86 -15.72
CA VAL A 498 -5.56 3.23 -17.06
C VAL A 498 -4.42 4.21 -16.89
N ILE A 499 -3.30 3.95 -17.55
CA ILE A 499 -2.07 4.74 -17.45
C ILE A 499 -1.67 5.34 -18.80
N ASP A 500 -0.96 6.48 -18.77
CA ASP A 500 -0.58 7.25 -19.96
C ASP A 500 0.56 6.60 -20.78
N ARG A 501 1.36 5.74 -20.16
CA ARG A 501 2.54 5.08 -20.74
C ARG A 501 2.49 3.58 -20.50
N ASP A 502 3.14 2.81 -21.37
CA ASP A 502 3.21 1.36 -21.20
C ASP A 502 4.29 0.98 -20.17
N TYR A 503 3.88 0.69 -18.94
CA TYR A 503 4.75 0.25 -17.84
C TYR A 503 5.73 -0.86 -18.26
N MET A 504 5.29 -1.79 -19.12
CA MET A 504 6.09 -2.95 -19.49
C MET A 504 7.24 -2.63 -20.46
N THR A 505 7.15 -1.51 -21.20
CA THR A 505 8.08 -1.24 -22.32
C THR A 505 8.81 0.09 -22.25
N ILE A 506 8.33 1.08 -21.49
CA ILE A 506 9.01 2.39 -21.36
C ILE A 506 10.43 2.22 -20.77
N PRO A 507 11.36 3.17 -20.96
CA PRO A 507 12.61 3.22 -20.22
C PRO A 507 12.38 3.14 -18.70
N GLN A 508 13.24 2.40 -17.99
CA GLN A 508 13.03 2.11 -16.56
C GLN A 508 13.01 3.37 -15.69
N ASP A 509 13.80 4.36 -16.03
CA ASP A 509 13.89 5.66 -15.36
C ASP A 509 12.63 6.54 -15.53
N GLN A 510 11.74 6.18 -16.47
CA GLN A 510 10.46 6.87 -16.69
C GLN A 510 9.27 6.21 -15.96
N ILE A 511 9.48 5.10 -15.26
CA ILE A 511 8.39 4.43 -14.51
C ILE A 511 7.77 5.38 -13.47
N LYS A 512 8.57 6.17 -12.78
CA LYS A 512 8.13 7.17 -11.80
C LYS A 512 7.26 8.29 -12.41
N ASP A 513 7.41 8.54 -13.71
CA ASP A 513 6.70 9.60 -14.46
C ASP A 513 5.37 9.12 -15.07
N ILE A 514 4.95 7.90 -14.79
CA ILE A 514 3.66 7.36 -15.22
C ILE A 514 2.53 8.10 -14.51
N ASN A 515 1.58 8.60 -15.31
CA ASN A 515 0.35 9.21 -14.80
C ASN A 515 -0.82 8.24 -14.92
N VAL A 516 -1.60 8.13 -13.85
CA VAL A 516 -2.87 7.41 -13.87
C VAL A 516 -3.93 8.32 -14.48
N LEU A 517 -4.50 7.90 -15.59
CA LEU A 517 -5.53 8.63 -16.33
C LEU A 517 -6.93 8.30 -15.83
N MET A 518 -7.14 7.06 -15.38
CA MET A 518 -8.42 6.62 -14.84
C MET A 518 -8.19 5.55 -13.78
N THR A 519 -8.98 5.58 -12.71
CA THR A 519 -9.07 4.52 -11.71
C THR A 519 -10.52 4.07 -11.60
N VAL A 520 -10.71 2.76 -11.69
CA VAL A 520 -12.01 2.10 -11.52
C VAL A 520 -11.93 1.23 -10.28
N VAL A 521 -12.89 1.35 -9.36
CA VAL A 521 -13.02 0.51 -8.16
C VAL A 521 -14.45 -0.05 -8.12
N GLY A 522 -14.57 -1.36 -8.12
CA GLY A 522 -15.88 -2.03 -8.17
C GLY A 522 -16.73 -1.55 -9.34
N GLY A 523 -16.14 -1.43 -10.53
CA GLY A 523 -16.83 -0.97 -11.74
C GLY A 523 -17.16 0.54 -11.77
N ARG A 524 -16.92 1.29 -10.69
CA ARG A 524 -17.14 2.74 -10.62
C ARG A 524 -15.87 3.49 -10.99
N VAL A 525 -15.96 4.46 -11.90
CA VAL A 525 -14.86 5.39 -12.21
C VAL A 525 -14.74 6.36 -11.04
N VAL A 526 -13.67 6.26 -10.26
CA VAL A 526 -13.42 7.06 -9.04
C VAL A 526 -12.38 8.16 -9.28
N HIS A 527 -11.59 8.03 -10.33
CA HIS A 527 -10.68 9.06 -10.85
C HIS A 527 -10.73 9.05 -12.37
N ASP A 528 -10.82 10.22 -12.98
CA ASP A 528 -10.77 10.43 -14.44
C ASP A 528 -10.03 11.75 -14.69
N ALA A 529 -8.76 11.65 -15.09
CA ALA A 529 -8.03 12.80 -15.59
C ALA A 529 -8.62 13.15 -16.98
N ALA A 530 -9.25 14.29 -17.15
CA ALA A 530 -10.04 14.78 -18.30
C ALA A 530 -9.57 14.35 -19.72
N ALA A 531 -8.40 13.71 -19.83
CA ALA A 531 -7.82 13.16 -21.05
C ALA A 531 -8.62 12.00 -21.69
N LEU A 532 -9.48 11.30 -20.94
CA LEU A 532 -10.37 10.24 -21.45
C LEU A 532 -11.85 10.68 -21.51
N ALA A 533 -12.21 11.81 -20.91
CA ALA A 533 -13.58 12.33 -20.84
C ALA A 533 -14.16 12.81 -22.19
N GLY A 534 -13.40 12.80 -23.27
CA GLY A 534 -13.85 13.19 -24.62
C GLY A 534 -14.61 12.11 -25.39
N THR A 535 -14.98 11.00 -24.77
CA THR A 535 -15.71 9.89 -25.41
C THR A 535 -17.09 9.73 -24.79
N ARG A 536 -18.01 10.62 -25.16
CA ARG A 536 -19.46 10.39 -24.99
C ARG A 536 -20.02 9.82 -26.29
#